data_fb41765dbb670c519f13c687d0e069ab
#
_entry.id   fb41765dbb670c519f13c687d0e069ab
#
_cell.length_a   1.000
_cell.length_b   1.000
_cell.length_c   1.000
_cell.angle_alpha   90.00
_cell.angle_beta   90.00
_cell.angle_gamma   90.00
#
_symmetry.space_group_name_H-M   'P 1'
#
loop_
_entity.id
_entity.type
_entity.pdbx_description
1 polymer ?
#
loop_
_entity_poly.entity_id
_entity_poly.type
_entity_poly.pdbx_seq_one_letter_code
_entity_poly.pdbx_strand_id
1 'polypeptide(L)'
;EIEEMEKQVENIKNVVAAKILKITPHENSDHLQICQMDVGKDEPVQIVTGAQNIHEGDYVPAALDDSYLPNGAHIVAGKLRGVESNGMLCSGGELCLTEADYEGAAVNGILILKGEPKPGTDMREVLGLNDYIIDFKITANRPDCNCFLGVAKEISVVLGTEFKAPKPEYKTVGQNISDYISIEVRNFDLCPRYIGRVVKNLRIKESPEWMKKAITASGMRPINNIVDITNFVMLETGQPMHAFNYNDIGGHKIIVRNAEEGETITTLDGTDHNLSLIHISEPTRQAE
;
A
#
# COMPACT_ATOMS: atom_id res chain seq x y z
N GLU A 1 8.86 14.13 18.87
CA GLU A 1 10.19 13.51 18.80
C GLU A 1 10.15 12.41 17.75
N ILE A 2 11.19 12.29 16.91
CA ILE A 2 11.33 11.18 15.96
C ILE A 2 11.93 10.02 16.75
N GLU A 3 11.22 8.87 16.80
CA GLU A 3 11.74 7.64 17.41
C GLU A 3 12.62 6.88 16.43
N GLU A 4 12.14 6.76 15.18
CA GLU A 4 12.84 6.03 14.14
C GLU A 4 12.64 6.69 12.77
N MET A 5 13.60 6.56 11.90
CA MET A 5 13.53 6.97 10.51
C MET A 5 14.17 5.88 9.66
N GLU A 6 13.35 5.13 8.97
CA GLU A 6 13.80 4.08 8.07
C GLU A 6 13.69 4.55 6.61
N LYS A 7 14.76 4.36 5.87
CA LYS A 7 14.70 4.45 4.42
C LYS A 7 14.20 3.12 3.87
N GLN A 8 13.08 3.17 3.16
CA GLN A 8 12.60 1.95 2.49
C GLN A 8 13.68 1.45 1.54
N VAL A 9 14.15 0.24 1.79
CA VAL A 9 15.11 -0.52 0.96
C VAL A 9 16.41 0.23 0.65
N GLU A 10 17.25 0.45 1.69
CA GLU A 10 18.64 0.95 1.51
C GLU A 10 19.51 -0.01 0.69
N ASN A 11 19.18 -1.29 0.67
CA ASN A 11 20.05 -2.35 0.22
C ASN A 11 19.92 -2.72 -1.28
N ILE A 12 19.14 -1.97 -2.07
CA ILE A 12 19.12 -2.12 -3.53
C ILE A 12 20.10 -1.11 -4.14
N LYS A 13 21.16 -1.62 -4.77
CA LYS A 13 22.13 -0.78 -5.48
C LYS A 13 22.33 -1.31 -6.89
N ASN A 14 22.29 -0.44 -7.87
CA ASN A 14 22.53 -0.73 -9.30
C ASN A 14 21.63 -1.82 -9.88
N VAL A 15 20.37 -1.86 -9.43
CA VAL A 15 19.28 -2.67 -10.00
C VAL A 15 18.35 -1.74 -10.74
N VAL A 16 18.12 -2.02 -12.03
CA VAL A 16 17.34 -1.14 -12.91
C VAL A 16 16.23 -1.88 -13.63
N ALA A 17 15.21 -1.16 -14.06
CA ALA A 17 14.25 -1.69 -14.99
C ALA A 17 14.92 -1.88 -16.35
N ALA A 18 14.77 -3.05 -16.94
CA ALA A 18 15.34 -3.40 -18.23
C ALA A 18 14.28 -3.99 -19.16
N LYS A 19 14.39 -3.72 -20.44
CA LYS A 19 13.53 -4.34 -21.46
C LYS A 19 14.29 -5.45 -22.17
N ILE A 20 13.66 -6.60 -22.31
CA ILE A 20 14.22 -7.73 -23.07
C ILE A 20 14.07 -7.44 -24.58
N LEU A 21 15.19 -7.24 -25.26
CA LEU A 21 15.20 -6.97 -26.70
C LEU A 21 15.21 -8.26 -27.52
N LYS A 22 15.99 -9.26 -27.07
CA LYS A 22 16.16 -10.53 -27.77
C LYS A 22 16.49 -11.64 -26.80
N ILE A 23 15.97 -12.84 -27.06
CA ILE A 23 16.29 -14.06 -26.34
C ILE A 23 16.84 -15.10 -27.31
N THR A 24 17.98 -15.70 -26.98
CA THR A 24 18.55 -16.80 -27.76
C THR A 24 18.91 -17.96 -26.83
N PRO A 25 18.71 -19.22 -27.28
CA PRO A 25 19.14 -20.40 -26.50
C PRO A 25 20.64 -20.38 -26.26
N HIS A 26 21.07 -20.92 -25.13
CA HIS A 26 22.49 -21.08 -24.81
C HIS A 26 23.03 -22.33 -25.50
N GLU A 27 24.15 -22.22 -26.25
CA GLU A 27 24.70 -23.32 -27.05
C GLU A 27 25.10 -24.56 -26.23
N ASN A 28 25.51 -24.38 -24.97
CA ASN A 28 25.99 -25.44 -24.10
C ASN A 28 25.07 -25.75 -22.92
N SER A 29 23.76 -25.43 -23.03
CA SER A 29 22.79 -25.69 -21.98
C SER A 29 21.36 -25.67 -22.48
N ASP A 30 20.60 -26.73 -22.14
CA ASP A 30 19.19 -26.84 -22.49
C ASP A 30 18.27 -25.96 -21.63
N HIS A 31 18.81 -25.37 -20.55
CA HIS A 31 18.04 -24.62 -19.57
C HIS A 31 18.41 -23.14 -19.48
N LEU A 32 19.51 -22.73 -20.12
CA LEU A 32 19.95 -21.34 -20.08
C LEU A 32 19.54 -20.60 -21.35
N GLN A 33 19.22 -19.33 -21.16
CA GLN A 33 18.89 -18.38 -22.23
C GLN A 33 19.83 -17.17 -22.13
N ILE A 34 20.20 -16.64 -23.30
CA ILE A 34 21.01 -15.43 -23.43
C ILE A 34 20.07 -14.31 -23.82
N CYS A 35 19.96 -13.30 -22.97
CA CYS A 35 19.11 -12.13 -23.16
C CYS A 35 19.94 -10.91 -23.51
N GLN A 36 19.51 -10.18 -24.53
CA GLN A 36 20.01 -8.84 -24.83
C GLN A 36 19.05 -7.84 -24.21
N MET A 37 19.55 -7.00 -23.32
CA MET A 37 18.75 -6.14 -22.47
C MET A 37 18.99 -4.68 -22.81
N ASP A 38 17.91 -3.92 -23.02
CA ASP A 38 17.98 -2.46 -22.94
C ASP A 38 17.91 -2.06 -21.46
N VAL A 39 18.97 -1.48 -20.96
CA VAL A 39 19.10 -0.97 -19.58
C VAL A 39 19.24 0.56 -19.55
N GLY A 40 18.81 1.24 -20.62
CA GLY A 40 18.93 2.70 -20.76
C GLY A 40 20.34 3.19 -21.10
N LYS A 41 21.22 2.30 -21.59
CA LYS A 41 22.56 2.62 -22.09
C LYS A 41 22.59 2.60 -23.63
N ASP A 42 23.63 3.16 -24.21
CA ASP A 42 23.79 3.22 -25.68
C ASP A 42 23.86 1.84 -26.33
N GLU A 43 24.40 0.83 -25.63
CA GLU A 43 24.51 -0.54 -26.10
C GLU A 43 23.75 -1.51 -25.20
N PRO A 44 23.10 -2.54 -25.79
CA PRO A 44 22.44 -3.59 -25.03
C PRO A 44 23.42 -4.34 -24.12
N VAL A 45 22.93 -4.74 -22.95
CA VAL A 45 23.68 -5.54 -21.96
C VAL A 45 23.27 -6.99 -22.09
N GLN A 46 24.26 -7.89 -22.21
CA GLN A 46 24.01 -9.32 -22.23
C GLN A 46 23.89 -9.90 -20.83
N ILE A 47 22.79 -10.60 -20.58
CA ILE A 47 22.53 -11.31 -19.31
C ILE A 47 22.10 -12.74 -19.65
N VAL A 48 22.69 -13.72 -18.96
CA VAL A 48 22.33 -15.14 -19.08
C VAL A 48 21.44 -15.52 -17.90
N THR A 49 20.32 -16.19 -18.18
CA THR A 49 19.36 -16.62 -17.17
C THR A 49 18.86 -18.05 -17.41
N GLY A 50 18.46 -18.73 -16.34
CA GLY A 50 17.76 -20.02 -16.40
C GLY A 50 16.24 -19.91 -16.37
N ALA A 51 15.70 -18.70 -16.25
CA ALA A 51 14.25 -18.49 -16.16
C ALA A 51 13.58 -18.77 -17.51
N GLN A 52 12.39 -19.38 -17.46
CA GLN A 52 11.60 -19.76 -18.62
C GLN A 52 10.32 -18.93 -18.78
N ASN A 53 10.03 -18.05 -17.82
CA ASN A 53 8.80 -17.25 -17.77
C ASN A 53 8.95 -15.86 -18.41
N ILE A 54 10.00 -15.64 -19.18
CA ILE A 54 10.32 -14.35 -19.82
C ILE A 54 10.14 -14.41 -21.34
N HIS A 55 9.75 -13.29 -21.96
CA HIS A 55 9.57 -13.15 -23.40
C HIS A 55 10.24 -11.88 -23.91
N GLU A 56 10.52 -11.84 -25.20
CA GLU A 56 10.97 -10.61 -25.86
C GLU A 56 9.90 -9.52 -25.73
N GLY A 57 10.32 -8.34 -25.32
CA GLY A 57 9.44 -7.21 -25.04
C GLY A 57 9.09 -7.02 -23.57
N ASP A 58 9.28 -8.03 -22.71
CA ASP A 58 9.02 -7.92 -21.28
C ASP A 58 9.94 -6.90 -20.61
N TYR A 59 9.41 -6.24 -19.59
CA TYR A 59 10.18 -5.38 -18.70
C TYR A 59 10.44 -6.13 -17.39
N VAL A 60 11.70 -6.18 -16.98
CA VAL A 60 12.15 -6.98 -15.83
C VAL A 60 13.19 -6.24 -15.00
N PRO A 61 13.35 -6.55 -13.72
CA PRO A 61 14.46 -6.03 -12.92
C PRO A 61 15.77 -6.69 -13.34
N ALA A 62 16.78 -5.87 -13.64
CA ALA A 62 18.13 -6.30 -13.97
C ALA A 62 19.13 -5.75 -12.95
N ALA A 63 19.75 -6.63 -12.19
CA ALA A 63 20.93 -6.34 -11.36
C ALA A 63 22.15 -6.31 -12.27
N LEU A 64 22.74 -5.14 -12.44
CA LEU A 64 23.92 -4.95 -13.27
C LEU A 64 25.22 -5.32 -12.52
N ASP A 65 26.36 -5.18 -13.17
CA ASP A 65 27.66 -5.40 -12.53
C ASP A 65 27.83 -4.51 -11.28
N ASP A 66 28.39 -5.06 -10.21
CA ASP A 66 28.54 -4.43 -8.88
C ASP A 66 27.19 -4.02 -8.24
N SER A 67 26.14 -4.85 -8.43
CA SER A 67 24.84 -4.65 -7.79
C SER A 67 24.78 -5.31 -6.42
N TYR A 68 23.96 -4.72 -5.55
CA TYR A 68 23.61 -5.31 -4.25
C TYR A 68 22.09 -5.49 -4.17
N LEU A 69 21.69 -6.68 -3.73
CA LEU A 69 20.29 -7.03 -3.55
C LEU A 69 19.90 -7.01 -2.06
N PRO A 70 18.60 -6.79 -1.74
CA PRO A 70 18.13 -6.70 -0.34
C PRO A 70 18.40 -7.98 0.47
N ASN A 71 18.46 -9.13 -0.18
CA ASN A 71 18.81 -10.42 0.44
C ASN A 71 20.30 -10.55 0.78
N GLY A 72 21.11 -9.51 0.55
CA GLY A 72 22.56 -9.48 0.79
C GLY A 72 23.42 -10.02 -0.35
N ALA A 73 22.82 -10.44 -1.47
CA ALA A 73 23.59 -10.92 -2.62
C ALA A 73 24.32 -9.78 -3.32
N HIS A 74 25.59 -10.01 -3.67
CA HIS A 74 26.41 -9.12 -4.49
C HIS A 74 26.55 -9.72 -5.88
N ILE A 75 26.08 -9.03 -6.88
CA ILE A 75 26.09 -9.48 -8.28
C ILE A 75 27.25 -8.80 -9.01
N VAL A 76 28.07 -9.60 -9.63
CA VAL A 76 29.21 -9.15 -10.45
C VAL A 76 29.16 -9.81 -11.81
N ALA A 77 29.66 -9.11 -12.82
CA ALA A 77 29.81 -9.65 -14.16
C ALA A 77 30.67 -10.91 -14.16
N GLY A 78 30.27 -11.90 -14.93
CA GLY A 78 30.93 -13.18 -14.93
C GLY A 78 30.63 -14.00 -16.19
N LYS A 79 30.99 -15.30 -16.15
CA LYS A 79 30.67 -16.23 -17.23
C LYS A 79 29.84 -17.39 -16.71
N LEU A 80 28.72 -17.65 -17.38
CA LEU A 80 27.87 -18.80 -17.16
C LEU A 80 28.07 -19.81 -18.30
N ARG A 81 28.65 -20.96 -17.99
CA ARG A 81 29.00 -22.00 -18.96
C ARG A 81 29.78 -21.48 -20.18
N GLY A 82 30.70 -20.50 -19.96
CA GLY A 82 31.56 -19.94 -21.01
C GLY A 82 31.01 -18.69 -21.72
N VAL A 83 29.72 -18.36 -21.52
CA VAL A 83 29.10 -17.15 -22.08
C VAL A 83 29.10 -16.03 -21.04
N GLU A 84 29.44 -14.82 -21.46
CA GLU A 84 29.49 -13.63 -20.61
C GLU A 84 28.08 -13.21 -20.18
N SER A 85 27.92 -12.93 -18.88
CA SER A 85 26.73 -12.35 -18.27
C SER A 85 27.14 -11.12 -17.47
N ASN A 86 26.66 -9.95 -17.87
CA ASN A 86 27.00 -8.67 -17.24
C ASN A 86 25.96 -8.25 -16.19
N GLY A 87 25.42 -9.23 -15.47
CA GLY A 87 24.42 -9.04 -14.44
C GLY A 87 23.51 -10.25 -14.28
N MET A 88 22.41 -10.05 -13.57
CA MET A 88 21.40 -11.05 -13.27
C MET A 88 20.00 -10.45 -13.39
N LEU A 89 19.04 -11.21 -13.94
CA LEU A 89 17.61 -10.87 -13.85
C LEU A 89 17.07 -11.29 -12.50
N CYS A 90 16.22 -10.46 -11.89
CA CYS A 90 15.76 -10.69 -10.52
C CYS A 90 14.31 -11.18 -10.46
N SER A 91 14.07 -12.12 -9.56
CA SER A 91 12.74 -12.53 -9.10
C SER A 91 12.21 -11.56 -8.04
N GLY A 92 10.91 -11.65 -7.72
CA GLY A 92 10.34 -10.93 -6.57
C GLY A 92 11.00 -11.33 -5.25
N GLY A 93 11.32 -12.62 -5.07
CA GLY A 93 11.99 -13.13 -3.86
C GLY A 93 13.41 -12.57 -3.66
N GLU A 94 14.18 -12.39 -4.75
CA GLU A 94 15.53 -11.79 -4.69
C GLU A 94 15.47 -10.29 -4.33
N LEU A 95 14.37 -9.64 -4.68
CA LEU A 95 14.08 -8.25 -4.29
C LEU A 95 13.37 -8.15 -2.92
N CYS A 96 13.22 -9.26 -2.20
CA CYS A 96 12.48 -9.37 -0.93
C CYS A 96 11.05 -8.83 -1.00
N LEU A 97 10.41 -8.91 -2.18
CA LEU A 97 9.03 -8.49 -2.39
C LEU A 97 8.07 -9.66 -2.15
N THR A 98 6.94 -9.35 -1.54
CA THR A 98 5.79 -10.23 -1.43
C THR A 98 4.73 -9.90 -2.49
N GLU A 99 3.73 -10.77 -2.68
CA GLU A 99 2.61 -10.48 -3.57
C GLU A 99 1.80 -9.24 -3.13
N ALA A 100 1.87 -8.88 -1.85
CA ALA A 100 1.26 -7.66 -1.33
C ALA A 100 2.04 -6.39 -1.72
N ASP A 101 3.36 -6.51 -1.92
CA ASP A 101 4.22 -5.38 -2.29
C ASP A 101 4.17 -5.10 -3.80
N TYR A 102 4.14 -6.19 -4.58
CA TYR A 102 4.08 -6.10 -6.04
C TYR A 102 3.40 -7.34 -6.62
N GLU A 103 2.35 -7.15 -7.41
CA GLU A 103 1.61 -8.25 -8.07
C GLU A 103 2.52 -9.03 -9.00
N GLY A 104 2.56 -10.34 -8.80
CA GLY A 104 3.46 -11.27 -9.50
C GLY A 104 4.80 -11.50 -8.80
N ALA A 105 5.06 -10.88 -7.65
CA ALA A 105 6.32 -11.09 -6.91
C ALA A 105 6.45 -12.51 -6.33
N ALA A 106 5.34 -13.18 -6.04
CA ALA A 106 5.32 -14.55 -5.56
C ALA A 106 5.49 -15.61 -6.68
N VAL A 107 5.51 -15.22 -7.95
CA VAL A 107 5.69 -16.13 -9.07
C VAL A 107 7.09 -16.72 -9.06
N ASN A 108 7.20 -18.01 -9.27
CA ASN A 108 8.50 -18.67 -9.41
C ASN A 108 9.10 -18.33 -10.77
N GLY A 109 10.11 -17.47 -10.79
CA GLY A 109 10.78 -16.98 -11.99
C GLY A 109 11.13 -15.50 -11.87
N ILE A 110 11.44 -14.87 -13.00
CA ILE A 110 11.77 -13.45 -13.04
C ILE A 110 10.50 -12.62 -12.86
N LEU A 111 10.61 -11.53 -12.10
CA LEU A 111 9.53 -10.57 -11.91
C LEU A 111 9.26 -9.82 -13.21
N ILE A 112 8.03 -9.86 -13.70
CA ILE A 112 7.61 -9.07 -14.87
C ILE A 112 7.03 -7.74 -14.38
N LEU A 113 7.62 -6.63 -14.85
CA LEU A 113 7.22 -5.29 -14.43
C LEU A 113 5.99 -4.82 -15.22
N LYS A 114 5.06 -4.18 -14.52
CA LYS A 114 3.87 -3.56 -15.11
C LYS A 114 4.15 -2.12 -15.54
N GLY A 115 3.38 -1.63 -16.51
CA GLY A 115 3.37 -0.21 -16.89
C GLY A 115 4.57 0.25 -17.72
N GLU A 116 5.35 -0.66 -18.29
CA GLU A 116 6.45 -0.36 -19.22
C GLU A 116 7.41 0.74 -18.71
N PRO A 117 8.07 0.55 -17.56
CA PRO A 117 8.94 1.55 -16.99
C PRO A 117 10.10 1.85 -17.97
N LYS A 118 10.56 3.10 -17.99
CA LYS A 118 11.68 3.50 -18.84
C LYS A 118 12.92 2.65 -18.50
N PRO A 119 13.56 1.99 -19.48
CA PRO A 119 14.80 1.25 -19.23
C PRO A 119 15.87 2.12 -18.58
N GLY A 120 16.58 1.55 -17.61
CA GLY A 120 17.59 2.25 -16.81
C GLY A 120 17.05 2.99 -15.58
N THR A 121 15.73 3.03 -15.37
CA THR A 121 15.16 3.59 -14.14
C THR A 121 15.52 2.71 -12.95
N ASP A 122 15.99 3.32 -11.87
CA ASP A 122 16.32 2.62 -10.62
C ASP A 122 15.09 1.86 -10.08
N MET A 123 15.28 0.60 -9.71
CA MET A 123 14.17 -0.23 -9.22
C MET A 123 13.51 0.31 -7.95
N ARG A 124 14.23 1.09 -7.12
CA ARG A 124 13.63 1.76 -5.97
C ARG A 124 12.57 2.79 -6.38
N GLU A 125 12.79 3.46 -7.51
CA GLU A 125 11.82 4.40 -8.10
C GLU A 125 10.64 3.65 -8.72
N VAL A 126 10.91 2.61 -9.51
CA VAL A 126 9.88 1.78 -10.17
C VAL A 126 8.94 1.14 -9.15
N LEU A 127 9.49 0.63 -8.05
CA LEU A 127 8.73 0.02 -6.96
C LEU A 127 8.09 1.06 -6.03
N GLY A 128 8.51 2.35 -6.14
CA GLY A 128 8.07 3.42 -5.25
C GLY A 128 8.61 3.27 -3.83
N LEU A 129 9.79 2.67 -3.68
CA LEU A 129 10.48 2.41 -2.41
C LEU A 129 11.54 3.47 -2.08
N ASN A 130 11.64 4.54 -2.88
CA ASN A 130 12.56 5.66 -2.61
C ASN A 130 11.91 6.66 -1.66
N ASP A 131 11.49 6.18 -0.51
CA ASP A 131 10.77 6.93 0.51
C ASP A 131 11.34 6.67 1.90
N TYR A 132 10.92 7.48 2.87
CA TYR A 132 11.27 7.33 4.27
C TYR A 132 10.02 7.09 5.10
N ILE A 133 10.05 6.10 5.96
CA ILE A 133 9.07 5.93 7.03
C ILE A 133 9.65 6.61 8.26
N ILE A 134 8.88 7.55 8.81
CA ILE A 134 9.28 8.29 10.00
C ILE A 134 8.29 7.97 11.11
N ASP A 135 8.78 7.37 12.18
CA ASP A 135 7.99 7.10 13.38
C ASP A 135 8.12 8.28 14.35
N PHE A 136 6.97 8.81 14.74
CA PHE A 136 6.87 9.96 15.65
C PHE A 136 6.30 9.57 16.99
N LYS A 137 7.04 9.81 18.06
CA LYS A 137 6.50 9.78 19.42
C LYS A 137 5.70 11.03 19.68
N ILE A 138 4.38 10.88 19.73
CA ILE A 138 3.45 11.96 20.03
C ILE A 138 3.14 11.95 21.54
N THR A 139 3.30 13.08 22.19
CA THR A 139 2.98 13.24 23.60
C THR A 139 1.47 13.37 23.81
N ALA A 140 0.98 12.94 24.98
CA ALA A 140 -0.46 12.91 25.27
C ALA A 140 -1.17 14.28 25.18
N ASN A 141 -0.43 15.38 25.31
CA ASN A 141 -0.96 16.74 25.18
C ASN A 141 -1.04 17.24 23.71
N ARG A 142 -0.64 16.41 22.73
CA ARG A 142 -0.65 16.76 21.31
C ARG A 142 -1.42 15.73 20.47
N PRO A 143 -2.68 15.40 20.84
CA PRO A 143 -3.50 14.45 20.09
C PRO A 143 -3.77 14.91 18.64
N ASP A 144 -3.68 16.21 18.36
CA ASP A 144 -3.77 16.80 17.03
C ASP A 144 -2.70 16.29 16.07
N CYS A 145 -1.54 15.86 16.57
CA CYS A 145 -0.45 15.32 15.78
C CYS A 145 -0.56 13.80 15.50
N ASN A 146 -1.62 13.13 15.97
CA ASN A 146 -1.87 11.72 15.64
C ASN A 146 -2.48 11.54 14.22
N CYS A 147 -2.30 12.51 13.35
CA CYS A 147 -2.71 12.44 11.95
C CYS A 147 -1.80 13.29 11.07
N PHE A 148 -1.78 12.97 9.76
CA PHE A 148 -0.91 13.66 8.81
C PHE A 148 -1.16 15.18 8.75
N LEU A 149 -2.41 15.62 8.79
CA LEU A 149 -2.71 17.06 8.76
C LEU A 149 -2.19 17.80 9.99
N GLY A 150 -2.25 17.19 11.16
CA GLY A 150 -1.69 17.75 12.38
C GLY A 150 -0.17 17.87 12.32
N VAL A 151 0.51 16.79 11.90
CA VAL A 151 1.97 16.79 11.71
C VAL A 151 2.36 17.82 10.63
N ALA A 152 1.65 17.87 9.50
CA ALA A 152 1.92 18.84 8.44
C ALA A 152 1.80 20.29 8.91
N LYS A 153 0.83 20.59 9.79
CA LYS A 153 0.70 21.89 10.45
C LYS A 153 1.94 22.25 11.28
N GLU A 154 2.40 21.32 12.10
CA GLU A 154 3.59 21.54 12.92
C GLU A 154 4.84 21.76 12.06
N ILE A 155 5.03 20.92 11.04
CA ILE A 155 6.14 21.05 10.09
C ILE A 155 6.10 22.43 9.42
N SER A 156 4.92 22.89 9.02
CA SER A 156 4.79 24.20 8.36
C SER A 156 5.23 25.35 9.26
N VAL A 157 4.93 25.28 10.56
CA VAL A 157 5.38 26.28 11.55
C VAL A 157 6.89 26.22 11.74
N VAL A 158 7.46 25.03 11.89
CA VAL A 158 8.91 24.85 12.10
C VAL A 158 9.71 25.33 10.89
N LEU A 159 9.24 25.05 9.68
CA LEU A 159 9.92 25.43 8.43
C LEU A 159 9.57 26.85 7.95
N GLY A 160 8.63 27.55 8.60
CA GLY A 160 8.16 28.86 8.16
C GLY A 160 7.46 28.82 6.79
N THR A 161 6.84 27.70 6.44
CA THR A 161 6.12 27.51 5.18
C THR A 161 4.60 27.62 5.37
N GLU A 162 3.86 27.85 4.29
CA GLU A 162 2.40 27.90 4.34
C GLU A 162 1.81 26.49 4.43
N PHE A 163 0.92 26.27 5.42
CA PHE A 163 0.12 25.05 5.48
C PHE A 163 -1.02 25.07 4.46
N LYS A 164 -1.03 24.12 3.53
CA LYS A 164 -2.07 23.97 2.52
C LYS A 164 -3.02 22.86 2.89
N ALA A 165 -4.15 23.21 3.50
CA ALA A 165 -5.20 22.24 3.82
C ALA A 165 -5.81 21.64 2.54
N PRO A 166 -6.09 20.32 2.51
CA PRO A 166 -6.85 19.72 1.43
C PRO A 166 -8.23 20.40 1.29
N LYS A 167 -8.65 20.64 0.05
CA LYS A 167 -9.99 21.14 -0.25
C LYS A 167 -10.78 20.02 -0.94
N PRO A 168 -11.56 19.23 -0.19
CA PRO A 168 -12.32 18.15 -0.79
C PRO A 168 -13.44 18.70 -1.68
N GLU A 169 -13.46 18.27 -2.93
CA GLU A 169 -14.53 18.56 -3.85
C GLU A 169 -15.42 17.32 -4.00
N TYR A 170 -16.71 17.48 -3.76
CA TYR A 170 -17.68 16.40 -3.91
C TYR A 170 -19.03 16.91 -4.44
N LYS A 171 -19.73 16.03 -5.12
CA LYS A 171 -21.08 16.32 -5.63
C LYS A 171 -22.11 15.69 -4.73
N THR A 172 -23.10 16.47 -4.32
CA THR A 172 -24.28 15.96 -3.63
C THR A 172 -25.43 15.79 -4.60
N VAL A 173 -26.28 14.78 -4.35
CA VAL A 173 -27.57 14.65 -5.03
C VAL A 173 -28.62 15.42 -4.24
N GLY A 174 -29.63 15.95 -4.93
CA GLY A 174 -30.67 16.80 -4.33
C GLY A 174 -31.72 16.08 -3.46
N GLN A 175 -31.40 14.88 -2.93
CA GLN A 175 -32.30 14.12 -2.06
C GLN A 175 -31.91 14.33 -0.60
N ASN A 176 -32.92 14.38 0.28
CA ASN A 176 -32.68 14.57 1.70
C ASN A 176 -32.12 13.28 2.31
N ILE A 177 -31.06 13.39 3.13
CA ILE A 177 -30.46 12.25 3.83
C ILE A 177 -31.44 11.56 4.78
N SER A 178 -32.38 12.33 5.39
CA SER A 178 -33.40 11.79 6.28
C SER A 178 -34.40 10.83 5.62
N ASP A 179 -34.45 10.81 4.28
CA ASP A 179 -35.29 9.86 3.53
C ASP A 179 -34.62 8.47 3.45
N TYR A 180 -33.33 8.39 3.80
CA TYR A 180 -32.55 7.18 3.71
C TYR A 180 -32.15 6.60 5.07
N ILE A 181 -31.70 7.44 6.00
CA ILE A 181 -31.19 6.99 7.28
C ILE A 181 -31.57 7.95 8.39
N SER A 182 -31.84 7.41 9.57
CA SER A 182 -31.99 8.18 10.79
C SER A 182 -30.89 7.83 11.79
N ILE A 183 -30.47 8.82 12.55
CA ILE A 183 -29.45 8.67 13.59
C ILE A 183 -30.05 9.16 14.91
N GLU A 184 -29.94 8.33 15.96
CA GLU A 184 -30.34 8.65 17.31
C GLU A 184 -29.12 8.52 18.23
N VAL A 185 -28.74 9.60 18.89
CA VAL A 185 -27.72 9.56 19.94
C VAL A 185 -28.41 9.63 21.30
N ARG A 186 -28.26 8.59 22.13
CA ARG A 186 -28.89 8.52 23.47
C ARG A 186 -27.99 9.04 24.58
N ASN A 187 -26.70 9.08 24.35
CA ASN A 187 -25.74 9.60 25.32
C ASN A 187 -24.87 10.70 24.69
N PHE A 188 -25.30 11.93 24.83
CA PHE A 188 -24.58 13.09 24.29
C PHE A 188 -23.33 13.46 25.08
N ASP A 189 -23.20 13.03 26.33
CA ASP A 189 -22.00 13.29 27.13
C ASP A 189 -20.79 12.51 26.59
N LEU A 190 -21.00 11.26 26.18
CA LEU A 190 -19.95 10.40 25.62
C LEU A 190 -19.83 10.52 24.09
N CYS A 191 -20.93 10.81 23.40
CA CYS A 191 -20.92 11.01 21.95
C CYS A 191 -21.67 12.31 21.60
N PRO A 192 -21.00 13.47 21.69
CA PRO A 192 -21.64 14.76 21.46
C PRO A 192 -22.04 14.98 20.00
N ARG A 193 -21.46 14.21 19.07
CA ARG A 193 -21.75 14.34 17.63
C ARG A 193 -21.51 13.03 16.89
N TYR A 194 -22.50 12.60 16.12
CA TYR A 194 -22.39 11.48 15.18
C TYR A 194 -22.89 11.91 13.80
N ILE A 195 -22.13 11.61 12.75
CA ILE A 195 -22.45 12.02 11.38
C ILE A 195 -22.57 10.79 10.49
N GLY A 196 -23.72 10.64 9.83
CA GLY A 196 -23.93 9.66 8.80
C GLY A 196 -23.97 10.29 7.39
N ARG A 197 -23.48 9.53 6.42
CA ARG A 197 -23.56 9.86 4.99
C ARG A 197 -23.99 8.61 4.22
N VAL A 198 -24.76 8.79 3.18
CA VAL A 198 -25.13 7.69 2.26
C VAL A 198 -24.46 7.94 0.94
N VAL A 199 -23.72 6.94 0.46
CA VAL A 199 -23.07 6.96 -0.85
C VAL A 199 -23.68 5.84 -1.70
N LYS A 200 -24.11 6.17 -2.91
CA LYS A 200 -24.82 5.23 -3.80
C LYS A 200 -23.94 4.80 -4.97
N ASN A 201 -24.32 3.67 -5.57
CA ASN A 201 -23.69 3.13 -6.78
C ASN A 201 -22.19 2.85 -6.61
N LEU A 202 -21.80 2.43 -5.42
CA LEU A 202 -20.44 1.99 -5.13
C LEU A 202 -20.19 0.62 -5.78
N ARG A 203 -18.94 0.43 -6.23
CA ARG A 203 -18.43 -0.87 -6.63
C ARG A 203 -17.22 -1.17 -5.76
N ILE A 204 -17.29 -2.28 -5.03
CA ILE A 204 -16.16 -2.78 -4.27
C ILE A 204 -15.13 -3.30 -5.26
N LYS A 205 -13.91 -2.83 -5.14
CA LYS A 205 -12.76 -3.20 -5.96
C LYS A 205 -11.47 -2.95 -5.18
N GLU A 206 -10.36 -3.33 -5.72
CA GLU A 206 -9.05 -2.97 -5.17
C GLU A 206 -8.86 -1.45 -5.14
N SER A 207 -8.14 -0.99 -4.13
CA SER A 207 -7.72 0.40 -4.01
C SER A 207 -6.67 0.76 -5.07
N PRO A 208 -6.59 2.03 -5.49
CA PRO A 208 -5.52 2.47 -6.38
C PRO A 208 -4.15 2.34 -5.68
N GLU A 209 -3.10 2.06 -6.46
CA GLU A 209 -1.76 1.76 -5.96
C GLU A 209 -1.21 2.82 -4.98
N TRP A 210 -1.43 4.11 -5.27
CA TRP A 210 -0.97 5.19 -4.39
C TRP A 210 -1.58 5.10 -2.98
N MET A 211 -2.84 4.66 -2.87
CA MET A 211 -3.54 4.49 -1.59
C MET A 211 -3.05 3.24 -0.86
N LYS A 212 -2.89 2.13 -1.58
CA LYS A 212 -2.32 0.90 -1.01
C LYS A 212 -0.94 1.17 -0.42
N LYS A 213 -0.06 1.86 -1.17
CA LYS A 213 1.29 2.23 -0.70
C LYS A 213 1.24 3.09 0.57
N ALA A 214 0.40 4.12 0.60
CA ALA A 214 0.27 5.00 1.76
C ALA A 214 -0.22 4.24 3.02
N ILE A 215 -1.19 3.33 2.86
CA ILE A 215 -1.74 2.51 3.94
C ILE A 215 -0.69 1.51 4.45
N THR A 216 0.01 0.83 3.53
CA THR A 216 1.08 -0.12 3.86
C THR A 216 2.24 0.58 4.56
N ALA A 217 2.68 1.74 4.07
CA ALA A 217 3.73 2.54 4.70
C ALA A 217 3.34 3.02 6.12
N SER A 218 2.04 3.10 6.40
CA SER A 218 1.51 3.43 7.74
C SER A 218 1.28 2.17 8.62
N GLY A 219 1.80 1.01 8.23
CA GLY A 219 1.69 -0.24 8.98
C GLY A 219 0.34 -0.94 8.90
N MET A 220 -0.54 -0.55 7.97
CA MET A 220 -1.87 -1.13 7.81
C MET A 220 -1.96 -1.97 6.52
N ARG A 221 -2.76 -3.04 6.54
CA ARG A 221 -2.98 -3.89 5.37
C ARG A 221 -4.12 -3.35 4.50
N PRO A 222 -3.91 -3.11 3.20
CA PRO A 222 -4.99 -2.80 2.26
C PRO A 222 -5.97 -3.99 2.13
N ILE A 223 -7.27 -3.68 2.03
CA ILE A 223 -8.34 -4.69 1.94
C ILE A 223 -9.17 -4.47 0.67
N ASN A 224 -9.85 -3.35 0.57
CA ASN A 224 -10.62 -2.92 -0.59
C ASN A 224 -10.83 -1.41 -0.55
N ASN A 225 -11.25 -0.84 -1.67
CA ASN A 225 -11.38 0.61 -1.80
C ASN A 225 -12.27 1.29 -0.74
N ILE A 226 -13.26 0.62 -0.18
CA ILE A 226 -14.15 1.22 0.82
C ILE A 226 -13.46 1.26 2.19
N VAL A 227 -12.94 0.12 2.63
CA VAL A 227 -12.20 0.02 3.90
C VAL A 227 -10.96 0.90 3.88
N ASP A 228 -10.22 0.87 2.77
CA ASP A 228 -8.98 1.62 2.62
C ASP A 228 -9.22 3.14 2.60
N ILE A 229 -10.32 3.62 2.00
CA ILE A 229 -10.72 5.03 2.09
C ILE A 229 -10.96 5.43 3.55
N THR A 230 -11.68 4.61 4.33
CA THR A 230 -11.94 4.94 5.75
C THR A 230 -10.65 4.99 6.56
N ASN A 231 -9.74 4.06 6.34
CA ASN A 231 -8.42 4.02 6.96
C ASN A 231 -7.55 5.21 6.53
N PHE A 232 -7.51 5.50 5.23
CA PHE A 232 -6.73 6.62 4.70
C PHE A 232 -7.22 7.97 5.28
N VAL A 233 -8.53 8.20 5.31
CA VAL A 233 -9.10 9.43 5.89
C VAL A 233 -8.82 9.53 7.39
N MET A 234 -8.87 8.41 8.13
CA MET A 234 -8.49 8.37 9.54
C MET A 234 -7.01 8.75 9.73
N LEU A 235 -6.09 8.21 8.93
CA LEU A 235 -4.67 8.56 8.98
C LEU A 235 -4.45 10.04 8.60
N GLU A 236 -5.17 10.54 7.61
CA GLU A 236 -5.03 11.92 7.15
C GLU A 236 -5.55 12.94 8.16
N THR A 237 -6.74 12.70 8.71
CA THR A 237 -7.50 13.70 9.49
C THR A 237 -7.57 13.43 10.98
N GLY A 238 -7.24 12.20 11.43
CA GLY A 238 -7.44 11.74 12.80
C GLY A 238 -8.88 11.36 13.13
N GLN A 239 -9.78 11.33 12.13
CA GLN A 239 -11.19 11.02 12.34
C GLN A 239 -11.49 9.58 11.92
N PRO A 240 -11.76 8.66 12.89
CA PRO A 240 -12.20 7.30 12.60
C PRO A 240 -13.54 7.31 11.85
N MET A 241 -13.69 6.36 10.92
CA MET A 241 -14.89 6.18 10.12
C MET A 241 -15.26 4.70 10.05
N HIS A 242 -16.56 4.43 9.94
CA HIS A 242 -17.09 3.11 9.61
C HIS A 242 -17.89 3.16 8.32
N ALA A 243 -17.79 2.12 7.51
CA ALA A 243 -18.59 1.92 6.32
C ALA A 243 -19.52 0.72 6.54
N PHE A 244 -20.81 0.94 6.42
CA PHE A 244 -21.85 -0.08 6.57
C PHE A 244 -22.55 -0.33 5.24
N ASN A 245 -22.88 -1.58 4.93
CA ASN A 245 -23.78 -1.87 3.86
C ASN A 245 -25.19 -1.38 4.25
N TYR A 246 -25.73 -0.48 3.48
CA TYR A 246 -27.04 0.14 3.74
C TYR A 246 -28.16 -0.87 3.94
N ASN A 247 -28.14 -1.98 3.19
CA ASN A 247 -29.18 -3.01 3.26
C ASN A 247 -29.15 -3.81 4.58
N ASP A 248 -28.02 -3.80 5.28
CA ASP A 248 -27.83 -4.54 6.52
C ASP A 248 -28.20 -3.69 7.77
N ILE A 249 -28.47 -2.39 7.56
CA ILE A 249 -28.90 -1.50 8.64
C ILE A 249 -30.39 -1.73 8.93
N GLY A 250 -30.67 -2.35 10.07
CA GLY A 250 -32.04 -2.64 10.52
C GLY A 250 -32.89 -1.38 10.65
N GLY A 251 -33.99 -1.33 9.89
CA GLY A 251 -34.89 -0.16 9.85
C GLY A 251 -34.24 1.13 9.35
N HIS A 252 -33.08 1.05 8.72
CA HIS A 252 -32.27 2.20 8.27
C HIS A 252 -32.02 3.22 9.38
N LYS A 253 -31.78 2.71 10.58
CA LYS A 253 -31.58 3.52 11.78
C LYS A 253 -30.31 3.10 12.53
N ILE A 254 -29.45 4.07 12.83
CA ILE A 254 -28.28 3.91 13.71
C ILE A 254 -28.63 4.52 15.06
N ILE A 255 -28.42 3.74 16.13
CA ILE A 255 -28.64 4.17 17.50
C ILE A 255 -27.32 4.09 18.26
N VAL A 256 -26.81 5.25 18.65
CA VAL A 256 -25.60 5.36 19.47
C VAL A 256 -26.01 5.43 20.94
N ARG A 257 -25.67 4.41 21.73
CA ARG A 257 -26.06 4.26 23.12
C ARG A 257 -24.96 3.59 23.95
N ASN A 258 -25.08 3.63 25.26
CA ASN A 258 -24.28 2.75 26.09
C ASN A 258 -24.67 1.29 25.87
N ALA A 259 -23.72 0.41 26.05
CA ALA A 259 -23.99 -1.02 26.11
C ALA A 259 -24.92 -1.39 27.27
N GLU A 260 -25.67 -2.47 27.11
CA GLU A 260 -26.50 -3.03 28.16
C GLU A 260 -25.73 -4.06 29.01
N GLU A 261 -26.21 -4.37 30.19
CA GLU A 261 -25.57 -5.36 31.06
C GLU A 261 -25.60 -6.75 30.40
N GLY A 262 -24.42 -7.37 30.28
CA GLY A 262 -24.28 -8.68 29.62
C GLY A 262 -24.27 -8.66 28.11
N GLU A 263 -24.25 -7.48 27.50
CA GLU A 263 -24.14 -7.34 26.03
C GLU A 263 -22.75 -7.75 25.55
N THR A 264 -22.71 -8.51 24.45
CA THR A 264 -21.48 -8.93 23.79
C THR A 264 -21.45 -8.44 22.37
N ILE A 265 -20.26 -8.20 21.84
CA ILE A 265 -20.02 -7.89 20.43
C ILE A 265 -18.91 -8.78 19.89
N THR A 266 -19.13 -9.32 18.69
CA THR A 266 -18.08 -10.01 17.94
C THR A 266 -17.41 -9.00 17.02
N THR A 267 -16.09 -8.82 17.18
CA THR A 267 -15.32 -7.91 16.35
C THR A 267 -14.94 -8.55 15.00
N LEU A 268 -14.45 -7.75 14.04
CA LEU A 268 -14.11 -8.21 12.67
C LEU A 268 -13.04 -9.32 12.62
N ASP A 269 -12.25 -9.46 13.69
CA ASP A 269 -11.27 -10.55 13.87
C ASP A 269 -11.91 -11.85 14.42
N GLY A 270 -13.24 -11.86 14.62
CA GLY A 270 -13.98 -13.00 15.13
C GLY A 270 -13.89 -13.16 16.67
N THR A 271 -13.37 -12.18 17.38
CA THR A 271 -13.24 -12.24 18.85
C THR A 271 -14.48 -11.68 19.52
N ASP A 272 -15.03 -12.42 20.48
CA ASP A 272 -16.16 -11.98 21.29
C ASP A 272 -15.68 -11.12 22.47
N HIS A 273 -16.25 -9.94 22.60
CA HIS A 273 -15.98 -9.02 23.70
C HIS A 273 -17.23 -8.78 24.54
N ASN A 274 -17.11 -8.96 25.84
CA ASN A 274 -18.15 -8.54 26.80
C ASN A 274 -18.10 -7.03 26.94
N LEU A 275 -19.19 -6.34 26.63
CA LEU A 275 -19.29 -4.91 26.78
C LEU A 275 -19.63 -4.55 28.23
N SER A 276 -19.10 -3.45 28.71
CA SER A 276 -19.47 -2.85 29.96
C SER A 276 -20.35 -1.61 29.75
N LEU A 277 -21.05 -1.15 30.78
CA LEU A 277 -21.95 0.00 30.69
C LEU A 277 -21.28 1.32 30.30
N ILE A 278 -19.95 1.37 30.30
CA ILE A 278 -19.18 2.53 29.83
C ILE A 278 -18.85 2.47 28.32
N HIS A 279 -19.03 1.32 27.66
CA HIS A 279 -18.80 1.20 26.22
C HIS A 279 -19.98 1.79 25.45
N ILE A 280 -19.68 2.47 24.34
CA ILE A 280 -20.69 2.92 23.37
C ILE A 280 -20.81 1.82 22.32
N SER A 281 -22.05 1.39 22.07
CA SER A 281 -22.37 0.39 21.07
C SER A 281 -23.21 1.01 19.93
N GLU A 282 -22.89 0.62 18.73
CA GLU A 282 -23.71 0.84 17.54
C GLU A 282 -24.21 -0.52 17.08
N PRO A 283 -25.44 -0.94 17.47
CA PRO A 283 -25.96 -2.22 17.05
C PRO A 283 -26.33 -2.17 15.55
N THR A 284 -25.37 -2.48 14.72
CA THR A 284 -25.61 -2.90 13.36
C THR A 284 -25.47 -4.41 13.32
N ARG A 285 -26.41 -5.13 12.74
CA ARG A 285 -26.17 -6.54 12.40
C ARG A 285 -25.03 -6.54 11.39
N GLN A 286 -23.86 -7.03 11.82
CA GLN A 286 -22.82 -7.38 10.87
C GLN A 286 -23.38 -8.47 9.98
N ALA A 287 -23.32 -8.27 8.68
CA ALA A 287 -23.54 -9.34 7.74
C ALA A 287 -22.41 -10.38 7.89
N GLU A 288 -22.80 -11.60 8.09
CA GLU A 288 -21.92 -12.76 7.99
C GLU A 288 -21.31 -12.88 6.59
#